data_a3938ac9e779b6624f3b8fd37dc17c80
#
_entry.id   a3938ac9e779b6624f3b8fd37dc17c80
#
_cell.length_a   1.000
_cell.length_b   1.000
_cell.length_c   1.000
_cell.angle_alpha   90.00
_cell.angle_beta   90.00
_cell.angle_gamma   90.00
#
_symmetry.space_group_name_H-M   'P 1'
#
loop_
_entity.id
_entity.type
_entity.pdbx_description
1 polymer ?
#
loop_
_entity_poly.entity_id
_entity_poly.type
_entity_poly.pdbx_seq_one_letter_code
_entity_poly.pdbx_strand_id
1 'polypeptide(L)'
;MTLAQLRTWCLDILDDPSGTYFTQTNLNLRLNLALQELQKRLISANKEWFLSCVKTNTVIGQQAYALPTDFLEIIRLEWYEVGTSGTATSNKIESMTPNQRDLMGSAQGDPAYYSMAKFNIMLWPIPTRVVEMHLEYVPLVSQMVNDSDVPDVQSNFHEYIAVLATRDCLLKDGRPIAPI
;
A
#
# COMPACT_ATOMS: atom_id res chain seq x y z
N MET A 1 7.58 17.97 4.95
CA MET A 1 6.72 19.13 4.56
C MET A 1 5.28 18.73 4.80
N THR A 2 4.43 19.66 5.25
CA THR A 2 2.99 19.42 5.38
C THR A 2 2.26 19.66 4.05
N LEU A 3 0.99 19.24 3.94
CA LEU A 3 0.14 19.49 2.77
C LEU A 3 0.07 20.99 2.43
N ALA A 4 -0.09 21.85 3.46
CA ALA A 4 -0.09 23.31 3.28
C ALA A 4 1.22 23.82 2.69
N GLN A 5 2.36 23.34 3.16
CA GLN A 5 3.69 23.72 2.65
C GLN A 5 3.90 23.24 1.21
N LEU A 6 3.47 22.01 0.89
CA LEU A 6 3.53 21.48 -0.48
C LEU A 6 2.69 22.30 -1.45
N ARG A 7 1.48 22.72 -1.05
CA ARG A 7 0.64 23.61 -1.86
C ARG A 7 1.31 24.96 -2.11
N THR A 8 1.81 25.59 -1.06
CA THR A 8 2.50 26.89 -1.19
C THR A 8 3.65 26.78 -2.18
N TRP A 9 4.43 25.72 -2.08
CA TRP A 9 5.53 25.50 -3.02
C TRP A 9 5.06 25.23 -4.45
N CYS A 10 3.98 24.45 -4.63
CA CYS A 10 3.39 24.27 -5.97
C CYS A 10 2.92 25.60 -6.58
N LEU A 11 2.26 26.46 -5.79
CA LEU A 11 1.78 27.77 -6.24
C LEU A 11 2.95 28.71 -6.63
N ASP A 12 4.04 28.64 -5.91
CA ASP A 12 5.26 29.40 -6.22
C ASP A 12 5.87 28.93 -7.57
N ILE A 13 6.01 27.62 -7.79
CA ILE A 13 6.51 27.08 -9.06
C ILE A 13 5.57 27.41 -10.23
N LEU A 14 4.25 27.46 -10.00
CA LEU A 14 3.22 27.71 -11.01
C LEU A 14 3.03 29.21 -11.31
N ASP A 15 3.74 30.09 -10.59
CA ASP A 15 3.58 31.55 -10.68
C ASP A 15 2.13 32.02 -10.43
N ASP A 16 1.42 31.36 -9.50
CA ASP A 16 0.05 31.69 -9.06
C ASP A 16 -0.02 31.80 -7.51
N PRO A 17 0.72 32.71 -6.87
CA PRO A 17 0.78 32.80 -5.41
C PRO A 17 -0.57 33.07 -4.74
N SER A 18 -1.52 33.59 -5.49
CA SER A 18 -2.90 33.83 -5.00
C SER A 18 -3.78 32.59 -5.01
N GLY A 19 -3.40 31.52 -5.74
CA GLY A 19 -4.21 30.31 -5.92
C GLY A 19 -5.51 30.57 -6.69
N THR A 20 -5.53 31.61 -7.50
CA THR A 20 -6.75 32.01 -8.25
C THR A 20 -7.02 31.05 -9.40
N TYR A 21 -5.99 30.62 -10.10
CA TYR A 21 -6.09 29.70 -11.22
C TYR A 21 -6.03 28.23 -10.75
N PHE A 22 -5.05 27.92 -9.90
CA PHE A 22 -4.90 26.59 -9.31
C PHE A 22 -5.49 26.56 -7.90
N THR A 23 -6.78 26.20 -7.80
CA THR A 23 -7.49 26.18 -6.51
C THR A 23 -6.90 25.14 -5.56
N GLN A 24 -7.04 25.39 -4.26
CA GLN A 24 -6.60 24.49 -3.19
C GLN A 24 -7.09 23.04 -3.39
N THR A 25 -8.36 22.87 -3.77
CA THR A 25 -8.95 21.55 -4.01
C THR A 25 -8.27 20.83 -5.17
N ASN A 26 -7.97 21.54 -6.27
CA ASN A 26 -7.27 20.94 -7.41
C ASN A 26 -5.83 20.55 -7.04
N LEU A 27 -5.12 21.39 -6.30
CA LEU A 27 -3.76 21.10 -5.86
C LEU A 27 -3.72 19.92 -4.88
N ASN A 28 -4.65 19.84 -3.92
CA ASN A 28 -4.73 18.70 -3.00
C ASN A 28 -4.92 17.37 -3.75
N LEU A 29 -5.81 17.36 -4.76
CA LEU A 29 -6.00 16.18 -5.60
C LEU A 29 -4.70 15.81 -6.33
N ARG A 30 -4.02 16.79 -6.96
CA ARG A 30 -2.78 16.55 -7.70
C ARG A 30 -1.65 16.08 -6.81
N LEU A 31 -1.51 16.66 -5.61
CA LEU A 31 -0.51 16.25 -4.63
C LEU A 31 -0.73 14.81 -4.16
N ASN A 32 -1.98 14.41 -3.91
CA ASN A 32 -2.29 13.03 -3.54
C ASN A 32 -2.05 12.04 -4.70
N LEU A 33 -2.36 12.40 -5.94
CA LEU A 33 -2.03 11.57 -7.11
C LEU A 33 -0.52 11.46 -7.32
N ALA A 34 0.21 12.56 -7.15
CA ALA A 34 1.66 12.59 -7.22
C ALA A 34 2.33 11.72 -6.13
N LEU A 35 1.77 11.73 -4.90
CA LEU A 35 2.22 10.87 -3.81
C LEU A 35 2.05 9.38 -4.16
N GLN A 36 0.91 8.99 -4.73
CA GLN A 36 0.67 7.62 -5.18
C GLN A 36 1.58 7.21 -6.35
N GLU A 37 1.84 8.11 -7.30
CA GLU A 37 2.79 7.86 -8.40
C GLU A 37 4.21 7.67 -7.87
N LEU A 38 4.63 8.54 -6.94
CA LEU A 38 5.93 8.42 -6.29
C LEU A 38 6.06 7.10 -5.53
N GLN A 39 5.04 6.70 -4.75
CA GLN A 39 5.03 5.40 -4.06
C GLN A 39 5.26 4.24 -5.03
N LYS A 40 4.56 4.20 -6.17
CA LYS A 40 4.74 3.13 -7.17
C LYS A 40 6.17 3.05 -7.69
N ARG A 41 6.83 4.20 -7.90
CA ARG A 41 8.23 4.26 -8.32
C ARG A 41 9.18 3.77 -7.23
N LEU A 42 8.95 4.17 -5.98
CA LEU A 42 9.75 3.75 -4.83
C LEU A 42 9.61 2.25 -4.54
N ILE A 43 8.41 1.69 -4.64
CA ILE A 43 8.15 0.25 -4.51
C ILE A 43 8.91 -0.54 -5.58
N SER A 44 9.00 -0.03 -6.81
CA SER A 44 9.78 -0.67 -7.87
C SER A 44 11.28 -0.72 -7.56
N ALA A 45 11.78 0.23 -6.78
CA ALA A 45 13.18 0.27 -6.35
C ALA A 45 13.42 -0.60 -5.10
N ASN A 46 12.59 -0.46 -4.07
CA ASN A 46 12.66 -1.26 -2.85
C ASN A 46 11.31 -1.28 -2.11
N LYS A 47 10.66 -2.44 -2.10
CA LYS A 47 9.37 -2.66 -1.43
C LYS A 47 9.44 -2.57 0.09
N GLU A 48 10.58 -2.90 0.68
CA GLU A 48 10.78 -2.95 2.14
C GLU A 48 10.64 -1.58 2.80
N TRP A 49 10.76 -0.48 2.06
CA TRP A 49 10.55 0.86 2.60
C TRP A 49 9.12 1.13 3.05
N PHE A 50 8.16 0.33 2.56
CA PHE A 50 6.72 0.47 2.86
C PHE A 50 6.16 -0.75 3.59
N LEU A 51 7.03 -1.61 4.16
CA LEU A 51 6.58 -2.84 4.78
C LEU A 51 5.68 -2.58 5.99
N SER A 52 4.51 -3.18 5.97
CA SER A 52 3.57 -3.25 7.10
C SER A 52 3.25 -4.71 7.44
N CYS A 53 2.89 -4.97 8.69
CA CYS A 53 2.54 -6.31 9.15
C CYS A 53 1.24 -6.30 9.93
N VAL A 54 0.31 -7.17 9.53
CA VAL A 54 -0.93 -7.43 10.26
C VAL A 54 -0.92 -8.87 10.78
N LYS A 55 -1.26 -9.03 12.06
CA LYS A 55 -1.40 -10.30 12.74
C LYS A 55 -2.88 -10.65 12.92
N THR A 56 -3.25 -11.87 12.55
CA THR A 56 -4.62 -12.34 12.66
C THR A 56 -4.63 -13.82 13.04
N ASN A 57 -5.45 -14.21 14.02
CA ASN A 57 -5.62 -15.60 14.33
C ASN A 57 -6.54 -16.28 13.32
N THR A 58 -6.20 -17.50 12.90
CA THR A 58 -7.10 -18.31 12.10
C THR A 58 -8.29 -18.79 12.94
N VAL A 59 -9.39 -19.09 12.26
CA VAL A 59 -10.59 -19.67 12.85
C VAL A 59 -10.79 -21.06 12.24
N ILE A 60 -11.06 -22.04 13.08
CA ILE A 60 -11.29 -23.44 12.65
C ILE A 60 -12.43 -23.49 11.63
N GLY A 61 -12.17 -24.11 10.48
CA GLY A 61 -13.14 -24.25 9.39
C GLY A 61 -13.31 -22.98 8.52
N GLN A 62 -12.64 -21.87 8.84
CA GLN A 62 -12.69 -20.64 8.04
C GLN A 62 -11.56 -20.63 7.03
N GLN A 63 -11.92 -20.47 5.75
CA GLN A 63 -10.97 -20.43 4.65
C GLN A 63 -10.59 -19.00 4.23
N ALA A 64 -11.55 -18.06 4.29
CA ALA A 64 -11.41 -16.70 3.78
C ALA A 64 -11.12 -15.68 4.88
N TYR A 65 -10.11 -14.85 4.70
CA TYR A 65 -9.70 -13.78 5.61
C TYR A 65 -9.61 -12.46 4.85
N ALA A 66 -10.25 -11.41 5.38
CA ALA A 66 -10.24 -10.09 4.74
C ALA A 66 -8.83 -9.50 4.74
N LEU A 67 -8.47 -8.89 3.61
CA LEU A 67 -7.25 -8.08 3.49
C LEU A 67 -7.44 -6.73 4.21
N PRO A 68 -6.35 -6.09 4.69
CA PRO A 68 -6.39 -4.71 5.14
C PRO A 68 -6.97 -3.77 4.08
N THR A 69 -7.66 -2.71 4.51
CA THR A 69 -8.31 -1.75 3.58
C THR A 69 -7.32 -0.97 2.73
N ASP A 70 -6.09 -0.82 3.21
CA ASP A 70 -4.96 -0.17 2.58
C ASP A 70 -4.03 -1.15 1.83
N PHE A 71 -4.43 -2.42 1.69
CA PHE A 71 -3.62 -3.44 1.03
C PHE A 71 -3.32 -3.10 -0.43
N LEU A 72 -2.05 -3.10 -0.82
CA LEU A 72 -1.60 -2.94 -2.20
C LEU A 72 -0.97 -4.21 -2.75
N GLU A 73 0.01 -4.78 -2.06
CA GLU A 73 0.75 -5.96 -2.53
C GLU A 73 1.22 -6.82 -1.34
N ILE A 74 1.10 -8.15 -1.47
CA ILE A 74 1.62 -9.10 -0.50
C ILE A 74 3.13 -9.28 -0.68
N ILE A 75 3.87 -9.26 0.42
CA ILE A 75 5.30 -9.56 0.45
C ILE A 75 5.52 -10.97 0.97
N ARG A 76 4.90 -11.28 2.12
CA ARG A 76 5.06 -12.57 2.77
C ARG A 76 3.83 -12.91 3.60
N LEU A 77 3.47 -14.19 3.65
CA LEU A 77 2.46 -14.74 4.52
C LEU A 77 3.05 -15.93 5.29
N GLU A 78 2.95 -15.86 6.61
CA GLU A 78 3.48 -16.89 7.51
C GLU A 78 2.49 -17.17 8.64
N TRP A 79 2.65 -18.31 9.29
CA TRP A 79 1.94 -18.57 10.53
C TRP A 79 2.86 -19.10 11.62
N TYR A 80 2.45 -18.88 12.85
CA TYR A 80 3.11 -19.30 14.08
C TYR A 80 2.10 -19.99 15.00
N GLU A 81 2.60 -20.84 15.89
CA GLU A 81 1.77 -21.27 17.03
C GLU A 81 1.37 -20.05 17.86
N VAL A 82 0.11 -20.04 18.32
CA VAL A 82 -0.42 -18.89 19.10
C VAL A 82 0.47 -18.62 20.33
N GLY A 83 0.90 -17.38 20.49
CA GLY A 83 1.76 -16.93 21.59
C GLY A 83 3.25 -17.24 21.42
N THR A 84 3.70 -17.76 20.27
CA THR A 84 5.12 -18.09 20.02
C THR A 84 5.77 -17.20 18.96
N SER A 85 5.04 -16.24 18.41
CA SER A 85 5.56 -15.33 17.39
C SER A 85 6.81 -14.57 17.89
N GLY A 86 7.88 -14.66 17.12
CA GLY A 86 9.20 -14.08 17.48
C GLY A 86 10.12 -15.01 18.27
N THR A 87 9.66 -16.18 18.74
CA THR A 87 10.48 -17.17 19.46
C THR A 87 10.55 -18.53 18.76
N ALA A 88 9.56 -18.84 17.91
CA ALA A 88 9.49 -20.09 17.14
C ALA A 88 9.80 -19.86 15.67
N THR A 89 10.14 -20.96 14.97
CA THR A 89 10.29 -20.95 13.52
C THR A 89 8.94 -20.66 12.86
N SER A 90 8.92 -19.70 11.94
CA SER A 90 7.73 -19.42 11.14
C SER A 90 7.47 -20.54 10.13
N ASN A 91 6.20 -20.76 9.83
CA ASN A 91 5.77 -21.63 8.75
C ASN A 91 5.28 -20.77 7.58
N LYS A 92 6.04 -20.78 6.48
CA LYS A 92 5.69 -20.01 5.30
C LYS A 92 4.42 -20.55 4.64
N ILE A 93 3.54 -19.65 4.22
CA ILE A 93 2.37 -19.97 3.40
C ILE A 93 2.67 -19.50 1.97
N GLU A 94 2.67 -20.41 1.00
CA GLU A 94 3.06 -20.09 -0.38
C GLU A 94 1.87 -19.73 -1.26
N SER A 95 2.13 -18.92 -2.29
CA SER A 95 1.10 -18.61 -3.28
C SER A 95 0.74 -19.86 -4.10
N MET A 96 -0.56 -20.12 -4.25
CA MET A 96 -1.10 -21.27 -4.95
C MET A 96 -1.49 -20.91 -6.38
N THR A 97 -1.15 -21.80 -7.32
CA THR A 97 -1.65 -21.72 -8.70
C THR A 97 -3.10 -22.24 -8.80
N PRO A 98 -3.88 -21.83 -9.82
CA PRO A 98 -5.24 -22.34 -10.03
C PRO A 98 -5.31 -23.87 -10.10
N ASN A 99 -4.35 -24.51 -10.78
CA ASN A 99 -4.32 -25.98 -10.89
C ASN A 99 -4.12 -26.68 -9.52
N GLN A 100 -3.25 -26.12 -8.67
CA GLN A 100 -3.05 -26.65 -7.32
C GLN A 100 -4.32 -26.51 -6.49
N ARG A 101 -5.04 -25.38 -6.60
CA ARG A 101 -6.30 -25.14 -5.92
C ARG A 101 -7.36 -26.22 -6.27
N ASP A 102 -7.47 -26.54 -7.56
CA ASP A 102 -8.44 -27.53 -8.03
C ASP A 102 -8.12 -28.94 -7.51
N LEU A 103 -6.84 -29.26 -7.34
CA LEU A 103 -6.39 -30.53 -6.74
C LEU A 103 -6.62 -30.60 -5.23
N MET A 104 -6.50 -29.47 -4.52
CA MET A 104 -6.63 -29.42 -3.06
C MET A 104 -8.11 -29.51 -2.59
N GLY A 105 -9.04 -29.00 -3.39
CA GLY A 105 -10.47 -29.03 -3.08
C GLY A 105 -10.80 -28.49 -1.70
N SER A 106 -11.43 -29.33 -0.85
CA SER A 106 -11.80 -29.03 0.54
C SER A 106 -10.85 -29.66 1.58
N ALA A 107 -9.58 -29.87 1.22
CA ALA A 107 -8.58 -30.40 2.16
C ALA A 107 -8.52 -29.57 3.45
N GLN A 108 -8.40 -30.24 4.60
CA GLN A 108 -8.32 -29.64 5.92
C GLN A 108 -6.96 -29.91 6.56
N GLY A 109 -6.43 -28.93 7.31
CA GLY A 109 -5.12 -29.05 7.96
C GLY A 109 -4.49 -27.70 8.29
N ASP A 110 -3.18 -27.68 8.49
CA ASP A 110 -2.43 -26.45 8.68
C ASP A 110 -2.27 -25.71 7.36
N PRO A 111 -2.41 -24.37 7.34
CA PRO A 111 -2.28 -23.57 6.13
C PRO A 111 -0.88 -23.68 5.53
N ALA A 112 -0.77 -24.15 4.31
CA ALA A 112 0.51 -24.24 3.57
C ALA A 112 0.48 -23.36 2.32
N TYR A 113 -0.69 -23.05 1.81
CA TYR A 113 -0.87 -22.27 0.59
C TYR A 113 -1.96 -21.22 0.74
N TYR A 114 -1.85 -20.15 -0.05
CA TYR A 114 -2.88 -19.13 -0.17
C TYR A 114 -3.19 -18.81 -1.64
N SER A 115 -4.38 -18.33 -1.88
CA SER A 115 -4.74 -17.61 -3.10
C SER A 115 -5.49 -16.34 -2.76
N MET A 116 -5.49 -15.38 -3.67
CA MET A 116 -6.23 -14.13 -3.50
C MET A 116 -7.55 -14.19 -4.27
N ALA A 117 -8.64 -13.79 -3.61
CA ALA A 117 -9.98 -13.71 -4.21
C ALA A 117 -10.61 -12.37 -3.82
N LYS A 118 -10.61 -11.40 -4.75
CA LYS A 118 -11.03 -10.00 -4.52
C LYS A 118 -10.26 -9.38 -3.34
N PHE A 119 -10.94 -9.13 -2.24
CA PHE A 119 -10.40 -8.49 -1.03
C PHE A 119 -10.12 -9.50 0.10
N ASN A 120 -9.97 -10.78 -0.23
CA ASN A 120 -9.71 -11.83 0.74
C ASN A 120 -8.48 -12.65 0.35
N ILE A 121 -7.78 -13.14 1.39
CA ILE A 121 -6.84 -14.25 1.29
C ILE A 121 -7.63 -15.54 1.58
N MET A 122 -7.50 -16.51 0.70
CA MET A 122 -8.06 -17.85 0.87
C MET A 122 -6.93 -18.80 1.27
N LEU A 123 -7.09 -19.56 2.35
CA LEU A 123 -6.09 -20.50 2.84
C LEU A 123 -6.36 -21.93 2.40
N TRP A 124 -5.33 -22.68 2.10
CA TRP A 124 -5.35 -24.12 1.85
C TRP A 124 -4.19 -24.82 2.58
N PRO A 125 -4.41 -25.97 3.20
CA PRO A 125 -5.72 -26.53 3.59
C PRO A 125 -6.57 -25.58 4.44
N ILE A 126 -7.88 -25.89 4.58
CA ILE A 126 -8.77 -25.15 5.49
C ILE A 126 -8.30 -25.38 6.93
N PRO A 127 -8.05 -24.33 7.72
CA PRO A 127 -7.51 -24.45 9.08
C PRO A 127 -8.35 -25.37 9.99
N THR A 128 -7.70 -26.35 10.63
CA THR A 128 -8.30 -27.24 11.65
C THR A 128 -7.98 -26.82 13.07
N ARG A 129 -7.10 -25.84 13.24
CA ARG A 129 -6.70 -25.28 14.54
C ARG A 129 -6.47 -23.78 14.44
N VAL A 130 -6.39 -23.12 15.59
CA VAL A 130 -6.06 -21.70 15.66
C VAL A 130 -4.54 -21.54 15.61
N VAL A 131 -4.07 -20.76 14.63
CA VAL A 131 -2.67 -20.33 14.50
C VAL A 131 -2.62 -18.82 14.28
N GLU A 132 -1.52 -18.17 14.67
CA GLU A 132 -1.32 -16.74 14.47
C GLU A 132 -0.72 -16.51 13.07
N MET A 133 -1.50 -15.94 12.15
CA MET A 133 -1.11 -15.62 10.79
C MET A 133 -0.52 -14.22 10.74
N HIS A 134 0.66 -14.05 10.13
CA HIS A 134 1.33 -12.79 9.89
C HIS A 134 1.32 -12.49 8.40
N LEU A 135 0.62 -11.43 8.02
CA LEU A 135 0.62 -10.89 6.68
C LEU A 135 1.56 -9.69 6.62
N GLU A 136 2.70 -9.84 5.93
CA GLU A 136 3.56 -8.72 5.56
C GLU A 136 3.16 -8.24 4.15
N TYR A 137 2.88 -6.96 4.05
CA TYR A 137 2.35 -6.37 2.83
C TYR A 137 2.82 -4.92 2.65
N VAL A 138 2.71 -4.42 1.43
CA VAL A 138 2.87 -3.01 1.12
C VAL A 138 1.50 -2.34 1.24
N PRO A 139 1.30 -1.37 2.15
CA PRO A 139 0.08 -0.58 2.20
C PRO A 139 0.06 0.49 1.12
N LEU A 140 -1.12 0.93 0.73
CA LEU A 140 -1.30 2.16 -0.04
C LEU A 140 -1.03 3.36 0.87
N VAL A 141 -0.27 4.35 0.40
CA VAL A 141 -0.03 5.59 1.16
C VAL A 141 -1.33 6.31 1.50
N SER A 142 -1.40 6.82 2.72
CA SER A 142 -2.54 7.58 3.20
C SER A 142 -2.70 8.90 2.42
N GLN A 143 -3.95 9.26 2.12
CA GLN A 143 -4.23 10.56 1.50
C GLN A 143 -4.06 11.69 2.51
N MET A 144 -3.45 12.77 2.08
CA MET A 144 -3.39 14.02 2.85
C MET A 144 -4.72 14.78 2.68
N VAL A 145 -5.40 15.04 3.79
CA VAL A 145 -6.71 15.71 3.83
C VAL A 145 -6.61 17.06 4.53
N ASN A 146 -5.93 17.10 5.68
CA ASN A 146 -5.76 18.29 6.51
C ASN A 146 -4.48 19.02 6.15
N ASP A 147 -4.44 20.31 6.38
CA ASP A 147 -3.28 21.17 6.12
C ASP A 147 -2.01 20.75 6.87
N SER A 148 -2.17 20.11 8.02
CA SER A 148 -1.09 19.59 8.86
C SER A 148 -0.59 18.21 8.45
N ASP A 149 -1.30 17.50 7.57
CA ASP A 149 -0.92 16.14 7.17
C ASP A 149 0.44 16.16 6.46
N VAL A 150 1.23 15.15 6.75
CA VAL A 150 2.57 14.95 6.17
C VAL A 150 2.52 13.72 5.28
N PRO A 151 3.13 13.76 4.07
CA PRO A 151 3.20 12.57 3.21
C PRO A 151 3.85 11.39 3.92
N ASP A 152 3.27 10.20 3.78
CA ASP A 152 3.77 8.94 4.34
C ASP A 152 4.90 8.37 3.47
N VAL A 153 5.94 9.18 3.25
CA VAL A 153 7.19 8.85 2.59
C VAL A 153 8.34 9.59 3.26
N GLN A 154 9.57 9.17 3.03
CA GLN A 154 10.74 9.84 3.62
C GLN A 154 10.81 11.32 3.19
N SER A 155 11.21 12.18 4.12
CA SER A 155 11.18 13.65 3.95
C SER A 155 12.00 14.17 2.77
N ASN A 156 13.05 13.47 2.36
CA ASN A 156 13.87 13.79 1.18
C ASN A 156 13.11 13.61 -0.16
N PHE A 157 11.96 12.93 -0.16
CA PHE A 157 11.12 12.77 -1.33
C PHE A 157 9.95 13.76 -1.41
N HIS A 158 9.72 14.58 -0.37
CA HIS A 158 8.59 15.51 -0.35
C HIS A 158 8.64 16.51 -1.50
N GLU A 159 9.84 16.96 -1.89
CA GLU A 159 10.03 17.86 -3.02
C GLU A 159 9.57 17.26 -4.35
N TYR A 160 9.82 15.97 -4.55
CA TYR A 160 9.40 15.29 -5.78
C TYR A 160 7.86 15.23 -5.91
N ILE A 161 7.12 15.17 -4.79
CA ILE A 161 5.65 15.22 -4.82
C ILE A 161 5.17 16.53 -5.41
N ALA A 162 5.73 17.67 -4.97
CA ALA A 162 5.37 18.98 -5.49
C ALA A 162 5.74 19.13 -6.97
N VAL A 163 6.94 18.67 -7.38
CA VAL A 163 7.38 18.69 -8.78
C VAL A 163 6.47 17.84 -9.67
N LEU A 164 6.08 16.64 -9.24
CA LEU A 164 5.14 15.79 -10.00
C LEU A 164 3.76 16.44 -10.11
N ALA A 165 3.25 17.02 -9.02
CA ALA A 165 1.95 17.68 -9.01
C ALA A 165 1.94 18.93 -9.91
N THR A 166 3.01 19.75 -9.90
CA THR A 166 3.14 20.93 -10.76
C THR A 166 3.27 20.55 -12.22
N ARG A 167 4.03 19.49 -12.54
CA ARG A 167 4.10 18.96 -13.92
C ARG A 167 2.71 18.65 -14.46
N ASP A 168 1.87 17.98 -13.68
CA ASP A 168 0.52 17.61 -14.11
C ASP A 168 -0.41 18.82 -14.24
N CYS A 169 -0.20 19.88 -13.45
CA CYS A 169 -0.87 21.16 -13.61
C CYS A 169 -0.50 21.84 -14.93
N LEU A 170 0.78 21.92 -15.25
CA LEU A 170 1.30 22.53 -16.49
C LEU A 170 0.85 21.77 -17.73
N LEU A 171 0.84 20.43 -17.69
CA LEU A 171 0.33 19.60 -18.78
C LEU A 171 -1.13 19.90 -19.09
N LYS A 172 -1.95 20.04 -18.06
CA LYS A 172 -3.38 20.39 -18.21
C LYS A 172 -3.56 21.77 -18.85
N ASP A 173 -2.67 22.70 -18.57
CA ASP A 173 -2.71 24.08 -19.07
C ASP A 173 -2.10 24.22 -20.48
N GLY A 174 -1.57 23.13 -21.07
CA GLY A 174 -0.93 23.12 -22.37
C GLY A 174 0.43 23.85 -22.42
N ARG A 175 1.02 24.14 -21.26
CA ARG A 175 2.35 24.78 -21.18
C ARG A 175 3.46 23.77 -21.45
N PRO A 176 4.51 24.16 -22.19
CA PRO A 176 5.64 23.27 -22.44
C PRO A 176 6.37 22.94 -21.12
N ILE A 177 6.63 21.64 -20.91
CA ILE A 177 7.42 21.17 -19.78
C ILE A 177 8.87 21.04 -20.22
N ALA A 178 9.78 21.69 -19.50
CA ALA A 178 11.20 21.41 -19.68
C ALA A 178 11.48 19.94 -19.27
N PRO A 179 12.27 19.18 -20.04
CA PRO A 179 12.66 17.84 -19.62
C PRO A 179 13.45 17.92 -18.30
N ILE A 180 13.02 17.13 -17.31
CA ILE A 180 13.68 16.94 -16.00
C ILE A 180 14.79 15.92 -16.16
#